data_ccc644ff7ebb8e9c063ea5131992ee9c
#
_entry.id   ccc644ff7ebb8e9c063ea5131992ee9c
#
_cell.length_a   1.000
_cell.length_b   1.000
_cell.length_c   1.000
_cell.angle_alpha   90.00
_cell.angle_beta   90.00
_cell.angle_gamma   90.00
#
_symmetry.space_group_name_H-M   'P 1'
#
loop_
_entity.id
_entity.type
_entity.pdbx_description
1 polymer ?
#
loop_
_entity_poly.entity_id
_entity_poly.type
_entity_poly.pdbx_seq_one_letter_code
_entity_poly.pdbx_strand_id
1 'polypeptide(L)'
;MKYISTRGQSKPLSFSEILLGGLAPDGGLYLPESYPQFSDKDLNSMRGMSYAELAFHIISKFVDDIPKDDLKAIINKTYTKEVYAFSRAQQKAEDITPILKVKDNLYILSLSNGPTLAFKDIAMQLLGNLFEYVLAKENAEINILGATSGDTGSAAEYAMRGKKGINVFMLSPYQKMSRFQSAQMFSIQDPNIFNLSIKGVFDDCQDIVKAVSNDLDFKRDMKIGAVNSINWGRILAQIVYYFKGYLAVAKNNEEVSFTVPTGNFGNICAGHIARMMGLPIKRLVVATNENNVLDEFFKTGMYKPRDSENTFHTSSPSMDISKASNFERFIFDLIGRDSEKLNALWKSIDQGGNFNLNQEGVFEKIKDFGFTSSSSTHKERIHYIKEIYNQYKIIIDTHTADGFKAAYEHMDENVSMIVLETALPTKFEDSIVEAINQKPERPESLKHLENLPQRFEVLDNQVEKVKTFIRQNV
;
A
#
# COMPACT_ATOMS: atom_id res chain seq x y z
N MET A 1 -4.24 16.48 17.07
CA MET A 1 -3.21 15.43 16.81
C MET A 1 -2.01 16.09 16.16
N LYS A 2 -0.81 15.83 16.67
CA LYS A 2 0.43 16.28 16.04
C LYS A 2 1.17 15.09 15.44
N TYR A 3 1.94 15.35 14.39
CA TYR A 3 2.71 14.35 13.67
C TYR A 3 4.19 14.68 13.79
N ILE A 4 4.97 13.71 14.23
CA ILE A 4 6.42 13.81 14.43
C ILE A 4 7.15 13.05 13.34
N SER A 5 8.37 13.50 13.00
CA SER A 5 9.28 12.76 12.14
C SER A 5 9.98 11.65 12.92
N THR A 6 10.14 10.48 12.30
CA THR A 6 10.94 9.38 12.83
C THR A 6 12.39 9.78 13.08
N ARG A 7 12.93 10.76 12.33
CA ARG A 7 14.30 11.27 12.46
C ARG A 7 14.46 12.38 13.53
N GLY A 8 13.34 12.95 14.00
CA GLY A 8 13.29 13.85 15.16
C GLY A 8 13.82 15.27 14.99
N GLN A 9 14.27 15.63 13.78
CA GLN A 9 14.83 16.98 13.50
C GLN A 9 13.81 17.94 12.87
N SER A 10 12.65 17.43 12.46
CA SER A 10 11.56 18.23 11.90
C SER A 10 10.56 18.61 12.99
N LYS A 11 10.05 19.85 12.92
CA LYS A 11 8.98 20.28 13.85
C LYS A 11 7.72 19.43 13.67
N PRO A 12 6.95 19.18 14.74
CA PRO A 12 5.66 18.53 14.64
C PRO A 12 4.68 19.34 13.78
N LEU A 13 3.95 18.67 12.88
CA LEU A 13 3.00 19.25 11.94
C LEU A 13 1.58 18.73 12.16
N SER A 14 0.59 19.40 11.55
CA SER A 14 -0.81 18.95 11.47
C SER A 14 -0.98 17.89 10.36
N PHE A 15 -2.18 17.28 10.31
CA PHE A 15 -2.47 16.28 9.27
C PHE A 15 -2.43 16.88 7.86
N SER A 16 -3.04 18.02 7.62
CA SER A 16 -3.09 18.65 6.29
C SER A 16 -1.68 19.02 5.79
N GLU A 17 -0.80 19.50 6.68
CA GLU A 17 0.59 19.83 6.33
C GLU A 17 1.38 18.59 5.90
N ILE A 18 1.27 17.47 6.63
CA ILE A 18 2.00 16.24 6.28
C ILE A 18 1.40 15.53 5.08
N LEU A 19 0.10 15.70 4.83
CA LEU A 19 -0.60 15.10 3.70
C LEU A 19 0.01 15.54 2.38
N LEU A 20 0.23 16.84 2.20
CA LEU A 20 0.84 17.41 0.99
C LEU A 20 2.36 17.24 0.97
N GLY A 21 3.01 17.31 2.13
CA GLY A 21 4.46 17.19 2.26
C GLY A 21 5.03 15.80 2.02
N GLY A 22 4.29 14.77 2.43
CA GLY A 22 4.66 13.36 2.30
C GLY A 22 5.87 12.96 3.18
N LEU A 23 7.08 13.34 2.80
CA LEU A 23 8.33 13.09 3.53
C LEU A 23 8.69 14.29 4.41
N ALA A 24 9.24 14.03 5.60
CA ALA A 24 9.74 15.09 6.46
C ALA A 24 11.02 15.73 5.89
N PRO A 25 11.29 17.03 6.15
CA PRO A 25 12.50 17.72 5.66
C PRO A 25 13.82 17.08 6.09
N ASP A 26 13.83 16.36 7.23
CA ASP A 26 14.98 15.60 7.74
C ASP A 26 15.12 14.20 7.11
N GLY A 27 14.29 13.89 6.11
CA GLY A 27 14.28 12.59 5.45
C GLY A 27 13.52 11.49 6.22
N GLY A 28 12.94 11.80 7.39
CA GLY A 28 12.14 10.89 8.18
C GLY A 28 10.70 10.73 7.70
N LEU A 29 10.01 9.75 8.29
CA LEU A 29 8.61 9.47 8.00
C LEU A 29 7.73 10.05 9.12
N TYR A 30 6.56 10.58 8.75
CA TYR A 30 5.62 11.07 9.75
C TYR A 30 4.82 9.95 10.41
N LEU A 31 4.66 10.07 11.73
CA LEU A 31 3.80 9.29 12.59
C LEU A 31 3.07 10.22 13.58
N PRO A 32 1.85 9.87 14.06
CA PRO A 32 1.23 10.62 15.15
C PRO A 32 2.06 10.50 16.43
N GLU A 33 2.05 11.52 17.27
CA GLU A 33 2.74 11.50 18.57
C GLU A 33 2.32 10.32 19.45
N SER A 34 1.04 9.92 19.34
CA SER A 34 0.49 8.75 20.04
C SER A 34 -0.60 8.10 19.21
N TYR A 35 -0.81 6.81 19.40
CA TYR A 35 -1.92 6.09 18.76
C TYR A 35 -3.18 6.17 19.64
N PRO A 36 -4.34 6.55 19.05
CA PRO A 36 -5.63 6.46 19.73
C PRO A 36 -5.86 5.04 20.23
N GLN A 37 -6.45 4.89 21.41
CA GLN A 37 -6.75 3.59 22.02
C GLN A 37 -8.23 3.27 21.93
N PHE A 38 -8.55 2.02 21.61
CA PHE A 38 -9.91 1.49 21.61
C PHE A 38 -10.04 0.35 22.63
N SER A 39 -11.06 0.45 23.46
CA SER A 39 -11.43 -0.59 24.42
C SER A 39 -12.37 -1.63 23.76
N ASP A 40 -12.60 -2.76 24.45
CA ASP A 40 -13.59 -3.76 24.05
C ASP A 40 -15.00 -3.15 23.85
N LYS A 41 -15.36 -2.16 24.67
CA LYS A 41 -16.61 -1.42 24.53
C LYS A 41 -16.65 -0.63 23.22
N ASP A 42 -15.53 0.00 22.85
CA ASP A 42 -15.43 0.74 21.58
C ASP A 42 -15.52 -0.24 20.40
N LEU A 43 -14.79 -1.36 20.43
CA LEU A 43 -14.85 -2.39 19.39
C LEU A 43 -16.28 -2.93 19.21
N ASN A 44 -16.99 -3.19 20.33
CA ASN A 44 -18.38 -3.63 20.26
C ASN A 44 -19.31 -2.57 19.66
N SER A 45 -19.07 -1.28 19.92
CA SER A 45 -19.85 -0.18 19.33
C SER A 45 -19.65 -0.03 17.82
N MET A 46 -18.51 -0.48 17.30
CA MET A 46 -18.18 -0.43 15.87
C MET A 46 -18.85 -1.57 15.07
N ARG A 47 -19.34 -2.63 15.75
CA ARG A 47 -20.02 -3.74 15.08
C ARG A 47 -21.28 -3.25 14.38
N GLY A 48 -21.46 -3.66 13.15
CA GLY A 48 -22.60 -3.23 12.32
C GLY A 48 -22.43 -1.89 11.62
N MET A 49 -21.36 -1.13 11.86
CA MET A 49 -21.06 0.06 11.09
C MET A 49 -20.77 -0.32 9.62
N SER A 50 -21.28 0.49 8.69
CA SER A 50 -20.83 0.45 7.30
C SER A 50 -19.34 0.79 7.21
N TYR A 51 -18.69 0.48 6.08
CA TYR A 51 -17.26 0.80 5.92
C TYR A 51 -16.99 2.30 6.06
N ALA A 52 -17.83 3.16 5.47
CA ALA A 52 -17.67 4.61 5.57
C ALA A 52 -17.85 5.15 7.00
N GLU A 53 -18.82 4.62 7.77
CA GLU A 53 -19.00 4.98 9.18
C GLU A 53 -17.80 4.56 10.02
N LEU A 54 -17.30 3.33 9.83
CA LEU A 54 -16.10 2.83 10.49
C LEU A 54 -14.86 3.65 10.13
N ALA A 55 -14.70 3.98 8.84
CA ALA A 55 -13.62 4.84 8.36
C ALA A 55 -13.66 6.22 9.03
N PHE A 56 -14.83 6.84 9.09
CA PHE A 56 -14.98 8.12 9.78
C PHE A 56 -14.69 8.01 11.28
N HIS A 57 -15.17 6.97 11.93
CA HIS A 57 -14.94 6.74 13.36
C HIS A 57 -13.46 6.62 13.71
N ILE A 58 -12.68 5.92 12.88
CA ILE A 58 -11.24 5.73 13.07
C ILE A 58 -10.44 6.95 12.62
N ILE A 59 -10.66 7.42 11.38
CA ILE A 59 -9.86 8.49 10.76
C ILE A 59 -10.02 9.81 11.51
N SER A 60 -11.23 10.13 12.02
CA SER A 60 -11.47 11.35 12.78
C SER A 60 -10.69 11.44 14.11
N LYS A 61 -10.09 10.34 14.59
CA LYS A 61 -9.19 10.36 15.74
C LYS A 61 -7.79 10.87 15.39
N PHE A 62 -7.43 10.82 14.12
CA PHE A 62 -6.14 11.24 13.59
C PHE A 62 -6.19 12.60 12.89
N VAL A 63 -7.34 12.97 12.35
CA VAL A 63 -7.54 14.17 11.54
C VAL A 63 -8.41 15.15 12.32
N ASP A 64 -7.79 16.17 12.91
CA ASP A 64 -8.46 17.18 13.76
C ASP A 64 -8.38 18.60 13.18
N ASP A 65 -7.67 18.80 12.08
CA ASP A 65 -7.53 20.08 11.37
C ASP A 65 -8.45 20.22 10.14
N ILE A 66 -9.23 19.17 9.84
CA ILE A 66 -10.35 19.20 8.89
C ILE A 66 -11.67 19.16 9.67
N PRO A 67 -12.64 20.08 9.40
CA PRO A 67 -13.95 20.04 10.03
C PRO A 67 -14.61 18.66 9.89
N LYS A 68 -15.26 18.19 10.97
CA LYS A 68 -15.81 16.81 11.00
C LYS A 68 -16.82 16.54 9.90
N ASP A 69 -17.66 17.51 9.56
CA ASP A 69 -18.67 17.35 8.50
C ASP A 69 -18.02 17.24 7.12
N ASP A 70 -16.96 18.01 6.87
CA ASP A 70 -16.20 17.95 5.63
C ASP A 70 -15.47 16.62 5.52
N LEU A 71 -14.80 16.19 6.60
CA LEU A 71 -14.14 14.88 6.64
C LEU A 71 -15.12 13.72 6.40
N LYS A 72 -16.30 13.80 7.00
CA LYS A 72 -17.37 12.82 6.81
C LYS A 72 -17.86 12.81 5.36
N ALA A 73 -18.03 13.97 4.76
CA ALA A 73 -18.43 14.09 3.34
C ALA A 73 -17.37 13.49 2.41
N ILE A 74 -16.08 13.77 2.66
CA ILE A 74 -14.95 13.19 1.91
C ILE A 74 -14.97 11.65 2.00
N ILE A 75 -15.10 11.10 3.20
CA ILE A 75 -15.11 9.65 3.43
C ILE A 75 -16.32 9.00 2.77
N ASN A 76 -17.51 9.58 2.89
CA ASN A 76 -18.72 9.07 2.26
C ASN A 76 -18.64 9.10 0.72
N LYS A 77 -18.00 10.14 0.14
CA LYS A 77 -17.73 10.20 -1.31
C LYS A 77 -16.73 9.14 -1.75
N THR A 78 -15.79 8.76 -0.88
CA THR A 78 -14.70 7.82 -1.20
C THR A 78 -15.18 6.38 -1.18
N TYR A 79 -15.82 5.94 -0.10
CA TYR A 79 -16.11 4.53 0.15
C TYR A 79 -17.56 4.21 -0.21
N THR A 80 -17.82 4.06 -1.51
CA THR A 80 -19.13 3.73 -2.06
C THR A 80 -19.08 2.44 -2.88
N LYS A 81 -20.22 1.77 -3.02
CA LYS A 81 -20.34 0.56 -3.83
C LYS A 81 -20.09 0.78 -5.33
N GLU A 82 -20.28 2.02 -5.79
CA GLU A 82 -20.02 2.42 -7.18
C GLU A 82 -18.51 2.51 -7.43
N VAL A 83 -17.72 2.98 -6.46
CA VAL A 83 -16.25 3.05 -6.54
C VAL A 83 -15.64 1.66 -6.36
N TYR A 84 -16.18 0.84 -5.45
CA TYR A 84 -15.66 -0.51 -5.14
C TYR A 84 -16.59 -1.60 -5.71
N ALA A 85 -16.90 -1.49 -7.00
CA ALA A 85 -17.91 -2.32 -7.66
C ALA A 85 -17.47 -3.75 -8.02
N PHE A 86 -16.17 -4.05 -7.97
CA PHE A 86 -15.63 -5.32 -8.46
C PHE A 86 -15.55 -6.40 -7.39
N SER A 87 -16.71 -6.75 -6.81
CA SER A 87 -16.82 -7.85 -5.85
C SER A 87 -17.00 -9.20 -6.56
N ARG A 88 -16.56 -10.28 -5.91
CA ARG A 88 -16.86 -11.65 -6.35
C ARG A 88 -18.37 -11.91 -6.24
N ALA A 89 -18.89 -12.84 -7.05
CA ALA A 89 -20.33 -13.15 -7.13
C ALA A 89 -21.02 -13.45 -5.78
N GLN A 90 -20.26 -13.88 -4.78
CA GLN A 90 -20.76 -14.22 -3.43
C GLN A 90 -20.57 -13.09 -2.41
N GLN A 91 -20.03 -11.95 -2.82
CA GLN A 91 -19.71 -10.80 -1.97
C GLN A 91 -20.65 -9.62 -2.29
N LYS A 92 -20.84 -8.75 -1.30
CA LYS A 92 -21.63 -7.53 -1.47
C LYS A 92 -20.71 -6.34 -1.68
N ALA A 93 -20.94 -5.56 -2.73
CA ALA A 93 -20.17 -4.35 -3.00
C ALA A 93 -20.28 -3.30 -1.89
N GLU A 94 -21.40 -3.28 -1.16
CA GLU A 94 -21.63 -2.39 -0.02
C GLU A 94 -20.63 -2.61 1.13
N ASP A 95 -20.03 -3.81 1.23
CA ASP A 95 -19.06 -4.12 2.28
C ASP A 95 -17.69 -3.47 2.04
N ILE A 96 -17.41 -2.94 0.84
CA ILE A 96 -16.17 -2.31 0.36
C ILE A 96 -14.98 -3.29 0.44
N THR A 97 -14.74 -3.88 1.62
CA THR A 97 -13.73 -4.92 1.86
C THR A 97 -14.42 -6.17 2.43
N PRO A 98 -15.13 -6.92 1.58
CA PRO A 98 -15.87 -8.09 2.04
C PRO A 98 -14.94 -9.21 2.52
N ILE A 99 -15.45 -9.99 3.49
CA ILE A 99 -14.76 -11.18 4.00
C ILE A 99 -15.29 -12.43 3.27
N LEU A 100 -14.39 -13.34 2.91
CA LEU A 100 -14.71 -14.64 2.35
C LEU A 100 -14.16 -15.72 3.27
N LYS A 101 -15.06 -16.59 3.80
CA LYS A 101 -14.63 -17.76 4.57
C LYS A 101 -14.13 -18.85 3.59
N VAL A 102 -12.86 -19.25 3.74
CA VAL A 102 -12.25 -20.34 2.94
C VAL A 102 -12.54 -21.70 3.58
N LYS A 103 -12.25 -21.82 4.88
CA LYS A 103 -12.55 -22.95 5.73
C LYS A 103 -12.66 -22.47 7.18
N ASP A 104 -12.84 -23.39 8.12
CA ASP A 104 -12.83 -23.02 9.53
C ASP A 104 -11.50 -22.37 9.91
N ASN A 105 -11.59 -21.24 10.59
CA ASN A 105 -10.48 -20.41 11.02
C ASN A 105 -9.56 -19.86 9.90
N LEU A 106 -10.01 -19.87 8.62
CA LEU A 106 -9.25 -19.29 7.51
C LEU A 106 -10.17 -18.43 6.63
N TYR A 107 -9.80 -17.17 6.46
CA TYR A 107 -10.59 -16.16 5.75
C TYR A 107 -9.72 -15.39 4.75
N ILE A 108 -10.35 -14.86 3.71
CA ILE A 108 -9.78 -13.85 2.81
C ILE A 108 -10.50 -12.53 3.10
N LEU A 109 -9.73 -11.47 3.35
CA LEU A 109 -10.24 -10.10 3.32
C LEU A 109 -9.95 -9.52 1.94
N SER A 110 -11.01 -9.31 1.16
CA SER A 110 -10.90 -8.79 -0.22
C SER A 110 -10.68 -7.29 -0.20
N LEU A 111 -9.51 -6.84 -0.65
CA LEU A 111 -9.11 -5.44 -0.70
C LEU A 111 -9.03 -4.89 -2.13
N SER A 112 -9.27 -5.72 -3.13
CA SER A 112 -8.99 -5.47 -4.55
C SER A 112 -10.24 -5.14 -5.38
N ASN A 113 -11.31 -4.67 -4.74
CA ASN A 113 -12.61 -4.41 -5.38
C ASN A 113 -12.73 -3.01 -5.99
N GLY A 114 -11.71 -2.19 -5.87
CA GLY A 114 -11.66 -0.82 -6.38
C GLY A 114 -11.39 -0.71 -7.89
N PRO A 115 -11.29 0.51 -8.41
CA PRO A 115 -11.22 0.77 -9.86
C PRO A 115 -10.07 0.09 -10.58
N THR A 116 -8.94 -0.12 -9.89
CA THR A 116 -7.73 -0.70 -10.50
C THR A 116 -7.47 -2.15 -10.07
N LEU A 117 -8.38 -2.75 -9.34
CA LEU A 117 -8.33 -4.14 -8.90
C LEU A 117 -7.11 -4.46 -8.01
N ALA A 118 -6.68 -3.48 -7.21
CA ALA A 118 -5.60 -3.64 -6.23
C ALA A 118 -5.95 -2.93 -4.92
N PHE A 119 -5.45 -3.43 -3.79
CA PHE A 119 -5.70 -2.85 -2.45
C PHE A 119 -5.31 -1.38 -2.33
N LYS A 120 -4.42 -0.93 -3.21
CA LYS A 120 -3.94 0.46 -3.24
C LYS A 120 -5.06 1.46 -3.49
N ASP A 121 -6.13 1.06 -4.15
CA ASP A 121 -7.31 1.89 -4.38
C ASP A 121 -7.93 2.41 -3.08
N ILE A 122 -7.94 1.59 -2.02
CA ILE A 122 -8.56 1.95 -0.74
C ILE A 122 -7.90 3.21 -0.16
N ALA A 123 -6.59 3.29 -0.24
CA ALA A 123 -5.83 4.43 0.23
C ALA A 123 -5.80 5.58 -0.79
N MET A 124 -5.61 5.28 -2.08
CA MET A 124 -5.46 6.30 -3.12
C MET A 124 -6.75 7.08 -3.37
N GLN A 125 -7.91 6.44 -3.36
CA GLN A 125 -9.19 7.13 -3.54
C GLN A 125 -9.44 8.14 -2.40
N LEU A 126 -9.13 7.78 -1.15
CA LEU A 126 -9.20 8.72 -0.03
C LEU A 126 -8.17 9.85 -0.18
N LEU A 127 -6.92 9.51 -0.51
CA LEU A 127 -5.84 10.48 -0.68
C LEU A 127 -6.19 11.52 -1.75
N GLY A 128 -6.75 11.08 -2.89
CA GLY A 128 -7.16 11.98 -3.97
C GLY A 128 -8.25 12.97 -3.54
N ASN A 129 -9.24 12.50 -2.77
CA ASN A 129 -10.30 13.36 -2.27
C ASN A 129 -9.79 14.32 -1.17
N LEU A 130 -8.87 13.88 -0.32
CA LEU A 130 -8.24 14.74 0.69
C LEU A 130 -7.34 15.80 0.04
N PHE A 131 -6.53 15.43 -0.97
CA PHE A 131 -5.70 16.40 -1.71
C PHE A 131 -6.57 17.47 -2.36
N GLU A 132 -7.62 17.08 -3.11
CA GLU A 132 -8.54 18.01 -3.74
C GLU A 132 -9.13 19.00 -2.73
N TYR A 133 -9.53 18.52 -1.54
CA TYR A 133 -10.08 19.36 -0.47
C TYR A 133 -9.05 20.34 0.10
N VAL A 134 -7.86 19.84 0.48
CA VAL A 134 -6.83 20.68 1.10
C VAL A 134 -6.30 21.72 0.12
N LEU A 135 -6.03 21.33 -1.12
CA LEU A 135 -5.55 22.24 -2.18
C LEU A 135 -6.58 23.33 -2.49
N ALA A 136 -7.88 22.99 -2.56
CA ALA A 136 -8.94 23.98 -2.75
C ALA A 136 -9.02 24.98 -1.58
N LYS A 137 -8.84 24.51 -0.34
CA LYS A 137 -8.85 25.36 0.87
C LYS A 137 -7.64 26.31 0.90
N GLU A 138 -6.49 25.87 0.45
CA GLU A 138 -5.26 26.63 0.42
C GLU A 138 -5.08 27.46 -0.87
N ASN A 139 -6.00 27.35 -1.83
CA ASN A 139 -5.90 27.91 -3.17
C ASN A 139 -4.54 27.53 -3.83
N ALA A 140 -4.18 26.27 -3.69
CA ALA A 140 -2.92 25.70 -4.15
C ALA A 140 -3.13 24.62 -5.23
N GLU A 141 -2.04 24.26 -5.89
CA GLU A 141 -1.98 23.22 -6.92
C GLU A 141 -0.78 22.31 -6.66
N ILE A 142 -0.83 21.10 -7.18
CA ILE A 142 0.25 20.12 -7.07
C ILE A 142 0.43 19.34 -8.38
N ASN A 143 1.67 19.11 -8.76
CA ASN A 143 2.05 18.25 -9.88
C ASN A 143 2.69 16.97 -9.31
N ILE A 144 1.93 15.90 -9.31
CA ILE A 144 2.37 14.62 -8.78
C ILE A 144 3.29 13.96 -9.80
N LEU A 145 4.53 13.69 -9.38
CA LEU A 145 5.50 12.94 -10.17
C LEU A 145 5.75 11.59 -9.50
N GLY A 146 5.62 10.51 -10.26
CA GLY A 146 5.79 9.16 -9.75
C GLY A 146 6.41 8.22 -10.78
N ALA A 147 7.01 7.13 -10.29
CA ALA A 147 7.42 5.98 -11.09
C ALA A 147 6.62 4.75 -10.69
N THR A 148 6.26 3.93 -11.65
CA THR A 148 5.45 2.75 -11.42
C THR A 148 5.86 1.56 -12.29
N SER A 149 5.68 0.35 -11.73
CA SER A 149 5.67 -0.91 -12.47
C SER A 149 4.25 -1.39 -12.82
N GLY A 150 3.21 -0.58 -12.52
CA GLY A 150 1.81 -0.85 -12.87
C GLY A 150 0.81 -0.45 -11.76
N ASP A 151 0.73 -1.20 -10.67
CA ASP A 151 -0.36 -1.08 -9.67
C ASP A 151 -0.43 0.27 -8.95
N THR A 152 0.71 0.83 -8.57
CA THR A 152 0.74 2.10 -7.85
C THR A 152 0.36 3.26 -8.76
N GLY A 153 0.86 3.24 -10.01
CA GLY A 153 0.54 4.27 -10.99
C GLY A 153 -0.92 4.25 -11.37
N SER A 154 -1.47 3.10 -11.75
CA SER A 154 -2.90 2.99 -12.07
C SER A 154 -3.79 3.46 -10.91
N ALA A 155 -3.50 3.06 -9.67
CA ALA A 155 -4.28 3.50 -8.51
C ALA A 155 -4.19 5.01 -8.27
N ALA A 156 -3.00 5.62 -8.47
CA ALA A 156 -2.81 7.06 -8.35
C ALA A 156 -3.57 7.84 -9.42
N GLU A 157 -3.47 7.42 -10.69
CA GLU A 157 -4.15 8.06 -11.81
C GLU A 157 -5.66 7.98 -11.67
N TYR A 158 -6.21 6.80 -11.36
CA TYR A 158 -7.65 6.65 -11.13
C TYR A 158 -8.18 7.48 -9.95
N ALA A 159 -7.37 7.67 -8.92
CA ALA A 159 -7.73 8.48 -7.77
C ALA A 159 -7.69 9.99 -8.04
N MET A 160 -6.79 10.43 -8.94
CA MET A 160 -6.52 11.85 -9.19
C MET A 160 -7.14 12.37 -10.50
N ARG A 161 -7.61 11.48 -11.39
CA ARG A 161 -8.21 11.87 -12.67
C ARG A 161 -9.37 12.85 -12.47
N GLY A 162 -9.40 13.91 -13.28
CA GLY A 162 -10.45 14.92 -13.26
C GLY A 162 -10.51 15.79 -12.00
N LYS A 163 -9.55 15.69 -11.07
CA LYS A 163 -9.52 16.52 -9.86
C LYS A 163 -8.86 17.86 -10.12
N LYS A 164 -9.47 18.92 -9.58
CA LYS A 164 -8.97 20.29 -9.72
C LYS A 164 -7.70 20.50 -8.90
N GLY A 165 -6.77 21.26 -9.47
CA GLY A 165 -5.50 21.58 -8.81
C GLY A 165 -4.49 20.43 -8.74
N ILE A 166 -4.75 19.30 -9.41
CA ILE A 166 -3.88 18.13 -9.40
C ILE A 166 -3.56 17.72 -10.83
N ASN A 167 -2.29 17.69 -11.20
CA ASN A 167 -1.80 16.99 -12.38
C ASN A 167 -0.98 15.76 -11.96
N VAL A 168 -1.00 14.72 -12.77
CA VAL A 168 -0.24 13.48 -12.52
C VAL A 168 0.68 13.20 -13.70
N PHE A 169 1.98 13.11 -13.43
CA PHE A 169 3.02 12.68 -14.35
C PHE A 169 3.56 11.35 -13.89
N MET A 170 3.16 10.27 -14.57
CA MET A 170 3.52 8.91 -14.18
C MET A 170 4.52 8.31 -15.16
N LEU A 171 5.71 7.98 -14.66
CA LEU A 171 6.78 7.35 -15.41
C LEU A 171 6.65 5.83 -15.30
N SER A 172 6.74 5.14 -16.43
CA SER A 172 6.73 3.67 -16.50
C SER A 172 7.77 3.18 -17.52
N PRO A 173 8.34 1.97 -17.32
CA PRO A 173 9.32 1.42 -18.24
C PRO A 173 8.65 1.00 -19.55
N TYR A 174 9.20 1.45 -20.69
CA TYR A 174 8.64 1.19 -22.02
C TYR A 174 8.56 -0.31 -22.31
N GLN A 175 7.36 -0.80 -22.61
CA GLN A 175 7.04 -2.20 -22.96
C GLN A 175 7.45 -3.24 -21.88
N LYS A 176 7.54 -2.86 -20.60
CA LYS A 176 7.91 -3.78 -19.51
C LYS A 176 6.76 -4.10 -18.54
N MET A 177 5.65 -3.36 -18.61
CA MET A 177 4.44 -3.69 -17.84
C MET A 177 3.59 -4.73 -18.58
N SER A 178 2.73 -5.47 -17.86
CA SER A 178 1.73 -6.32 -18.49
C SER A 178 0.79 -5.51 -19.40
N ARG A 179 0.22 -6.16 -20.41
CA ARG A 179 -0.75 -5.49 -21.33
C ARG A 179 -1.93 -4.92 -20.55
N PHE A 180 -2.43 -5.64 -19.56
CA PHE A 180 -3.54 -5.19 -18.74
C PHE A 180 -3.19 -3.95 -17.94
N GLN A 181 -2.05 -3.93 -17.24
CA GLN A 181 -1.61 -2.78 -16.44
C GLN A 181 -1.33 -1.56 -17.30
N SER A 182 -0.67 -1.75 -18.47
CA SER A 182 -0.44 -0.66 -19.42
C SER A 182 -1.75 -0.06 -19.91
N ALA A 183 -2.71 -0.92 -20.31
CA ALA A 183 -4.01 -0.46 -20.76
C ALA A 183 -4.80 0.24 -19.66
N GLN A 184 -4.70 -0.21 -18.42
CA GLN A 184 -5.35 0.44 -17.27
C GLN A 184 -4.92 1.90 -17.12
N MET A 185 -3.64 2.20 -17.32
CA MET A 185 -3.10 3.56 -17.22
C MET A 185 -3.32 4.35 -18.51
N PHE A 186 -2.89 3.80 -19.62
CA PHE A 186 -2.82 4.54 -20.88
C PHE A 186 -4.19 4.80 -21.53
N SER A 187 -5.24 4.06 -21.14
CA SER A 187 -6.59 4.33 -21.61
C SER A 187 -7.27 5.53 -20.91
N ILE A 188 -6.66 6.09 -19.88
CA ILE A 188 -7.17 7.29 -19.20
C ILE A 188 -7.00 8.50 -20.12
N GLN A 189 -8.12 9.18 -20.44
CA GLN A 189 -8.14 10.33 -21.35
C GLN A 189 -8.29 11.68 -20.63
N ASP A 190 -8.34 11.68 -19.28
CA ASP A 190 -8.48 12.90 -18.48
C ASP A 190 -7.30 13.84 -18.73
N PRO A 191 -7.53 15.15 -18.92
CA PRO A 191 -6.49 16.09 -19.37
C PRO A 191 -5.37 16.32 -18.32
N ASN A 192 -5.62 16.01 -17.06
CA ASN A 192 -4.68 16.16 -15.97
C ASN A 192 -3.83 14.89 -15.68
N ILE A 193 -3.94 13.86 -16.52
CA ILE A 193 -3.16 12.62 -16.38
C ILE A 193 -2.18 12.50 -17.54
N PHE A 194 -0.89 12.36 -17.24
CA PHE A 194 0.20 12.27 -18.21
C PHE A 194 1.01 11.00 -17.99
N ASN A 195 0.98 10.09 -18.94
CA ASN A 195 1.74 8.85 -18.94
C ASN A 195 3.02 9.02 -19.74
N LEU A 196 4.18 8.85 -19.08
CA LEU A 196 5.50 8.95 -19.69
C LEU A 196 6.17 7.58 -19.69
N SER A 197 6.34 7.00 -20.88
CA SER A 197 6.94 5.68 -21.05
C SER A 197 8.42 5.84 -21.36
N ILE A 198 9.28 5.45 -20.41
CA ILE A 198 10.73 5.69 -20.47
C ILE A 198 11.43 4.49 -21.10
N LYS A 199 12.29 4.75 -22.10
CA LYS A 199 13.16 3.73 -22.71
C LYS A 199 14.23 3.29 -21.70
N GLY A 200 13.88 2.32 -20.86
CA GLY A 200 14.72 1.83 -19.78
C GLY A 200 13.99 0.78 -18.95
N VAL A 201 14.45 0.57 -17.74
CA VAL A 201 13.85 -0.29 -16.72
C VAL A 201 13.15 0.54 -15.64
N PHE A 202 12.50 -0.13 -14.70
CA PHE A 202 11.77 0.56 -13.63
C PHE A 202 12.69 1.42 -12.74
N ASP A 203 13.90 0.97 -12.49
CA ASP A 203 14.87 1.71 -11.70
C ASP A 203 15.28 3.03 -12.39
N ASP A 204 15.40 3.03 -13.73
CA ASP A 204 15.63 4.27 -14.49
C ASP A 204 14.51 5.29 -14.28
N CYS A 205 13.24 4.83 -14.26
CA CYS A 205 12.10 5.70 -13.95
C CYS A 205 12.18 6.28 -12.54
N GLN A 206 12.56 5.45 -11.56
CA GLN A 206 12.74 5.90 -10.18
C GLN A 206 13.90 6.91 -10.05
N ASP A 207 15.00 6.69 -10.74
CA ASP A 207 16.16 7.57 -10.68
C ASP A 207 15.85 8.94 -11.31
N ILE A 208 15.10 8.99 -12.41
CA ILE A 208 14.57 10.24 -12.94
C ILE A 208 13.70 10.96 -11.91
N VAL A 209 12.74 10.27 -11.29
CA VAL A 209 11.87 10.87 -10.25
C VAL A 209 12.68 11.40 -9.07
N LYS A 210 13.71 10.67 -8.61
CA LYS A 210 14.61 11.13 -7.55
C LYS A 210 15.40 12.38 -7.98
N ALA A 211 15.95 12.36 -9.19
CA ALA A 211 16.72 13.47 -9.72
C ALA A 211 15.89 14.75 -9.85
N VAL A 212 14.64 14.65 -10.35
CA VAL A 212 13.71 15.78 -10.42
C VAL A 212 13.32 16.27 -9.02
N SER A 213 13.08 15.36 -8.08
CA SER A 213 12.68 15.69 -6.70
C SER A 213 13.81 16.32 -5.89
N ASN A 214 15.08 16.02 -6.23
CA ASN A 214 16.27 16.58 -5.59
C ASN A 214 16.66 17.94 -6.16
N ASP A 215 16.17 18.33 -7.33
CA ASP A 215 16.26 19.68 -7.85
C ASP A 215 15.24 20.57 -7.14
N LEU A 216 15.67 21.18 -6.03
CA LEU A 216 14.80 21.93 -5.12
C LEU A 216 14.14 23.14 -5.78
N ASP A 217 14.84 23.80 -6.72
CA ASP A 217 14.29 24.94 -7.45
C ASP A 217 13.20 24.47 -8.43
N PHE A 218 13.47 23.44 -9.22
CA PHE A 218 12.46 22.86 -10.10
C PHE A 218 11.26 22.33 -9.32
N LYS A 219 11.51 21.61 -8.21
CA LYS A 219 10.47 21.08 -7.34
C LYS A 219 9.55 22.17 -6.81
N ARG A 220 10.12 23.28 -6.35
CA ARG A 220 9.36 24.43 -5.85
C ARG A 220 8.56 25.10 -6.97
N ASP A 221 9.25 25.44 -8.09
CA ASP A 221 8.67 26.22 -9.18
C ASP A 221 7.58 25.46 -9.93
N MET A 222 7.74 24.15 -10.09
CA MET A 222 6.76 23.26 -10.70
C MET A 222 5.83 22.58 -9.67
N LYS A 223 5.87 22.97 -8.40
CA LYS A 223 5.00 22.42 -7.33
C LYS A 223 4.98 20.88 -7.33
N ILE A 224 6.17 20.26 -7.47
CA ILE A 224 6.29 18.80 -7.56
C ILE A 224 5.98 18.14 -6.23
N GLY A 225 5.01 17.24 -6.23
CA GLY A 225 4.64 16.39 -5.11
C GLY A 225 4.70 14.91 -5.46
N ALA A 226 4.39 14.06 -4.47
CA ALA A 226 4.42 12.62 -4.64
C ALA A 226 3.28 11.93 -3.86
N VAL A 227 2.86 10.77 -4.36
CA VAL A 227 1.87 9.89 -3.71
C VAL A 227 2.49 8.55 -3.30
N ASN A 228 3.73 8.59 -2.80
CA ASN A 228 4.50 7.40 -2.43
C ASN A 228 3.82 6.61 -1.32
N SER A 229 4.25 5.34 -1.15
CA SER A 229 3.79 4.47 -0.07
C SER A 229 4.07 5.01 1.34
N ILE A 230 4.99 5.95 1.47
CA ILE A 230 5.37 6.59 2.75
C ILE A 230 4.39 7.67 3.22
N ASN A 231 3.50 8.19 2.36
CA ASN A 231 2.51 9.20 2.78
C ASN A 231 1.64 8.64 3.90
N TRP A 232 1.56 9.38 5.03
CA TRP A 232 0.79 8.94 6.20
C TRP A 232 -0.69 8.72 5.90
N GLY A 233 -1.30 9.53 5.03
CA GLY A 233 -2.70 9.37 4.62
C GLY A 233 -2.98 8.00 4.01
N ARG A 234 -1.97 7.38 3.34
CA ARG A 234 -2.08 6.02 2.81
C ARG A 234 -2.09 4.97 3.93
N ILE A 235 -1.23 5.12 4.93
CA ILE A 235 -1.21 4.21 6.09
C ILE A 235 -2.52 4.34 6.87
N LEU A 236 -2.97 5.57 7.13
CA LEU A 236 -4.21 5.85 7.85
C LEU A 236 -5.43 5.18 7.22
N ALA A 237 -5.59 5.29 5.90
CA ALA A 237 -6.68 4.64 5.18
C ALA A 237 -6.65 3.10 5.32
N GLN A 238 -5.45 2.52 5.40
CA GLN A 238 -5.26 1.08 5.50
C GLN A 238 -5.56 0.52 6.91
N ILE A 239 -5.44 1.33 7.96
CA ILE A 239 -5.81 0.92 9.32
C ILE A 239 -7.27 0.46 9.36
N VAL A 240 -8.17 1.11 8.63
CA VAL A 240 -9.61 0.88 8.66
C VAL A 240 -9.99 -0.57 8.31
N TYR A 241 -9.39 -1.14 7.26
CA TYR A 241 -9.75 -2.48 6.86
C TYR A 241 -9.25 -3.59 7.81
N TYR A 242 -8.23 -3.33 8.63
CA TYR A 242 -7.88 -4.26 9.71
C TYR A 242 -8.99 -4.33 10.76
N PHE A 243 -9.54 -3.18 11.15
CA PHE A 243 -10.73 -3.15 12.02
C PHE A 243 -11.92 -3.82 11.33
N LYS A 244 -12.21 -3.53 10.06
CA LYS A 244 -13.33 -4.15 9.32
C LYS A 244 -13.19 -5.68 9.27
N GLY A 245 -12.02 -6.19 8.90
CA GLY A 245 -11.75 -7.63 8.85
C GLY A 245 -11.85 -8.29 10.21
N TYR A 246 -11.28 -7.67 11.25
CA TYR A 246 -11.40 -8.13 12.63
C TYR A 246 -12.87 -8.24 13.09
N LEU A 247 -13.64 -7.16 12.95
CA LEU A 247 -15.05 -7.10 13.38
C LEU A 247 -15.95 -8.07 12.61
N ALA A 248 -15.57 -8.44 11.37
CA ALA A 248 -16.31 -9.43 10.58
C ALA A 248 -16.04 -10.87 11.04
N VAL A 249 -14.87 -11.17 11.60
CA VAL A 249 -14.44 -12.53 11.98
C VAL A 249 -14.59 -12.77 13.49
N ALA A 250 -14.04 -11.88 14.32
CA ALA A 250 -14.10 -11.99 15.79
C ALA A 250 -15.48 -11.57 16.29
N LYS A 251 -16.16 -12.46 17.05
CA LYS A 251 -17.52 -12.21 17.56
C LYS A 251 -17.55 -11.67 18.99
N ASN A 252 -16.61 -12.11 19.82
CA ASN A 252 -16.55 -11.83 21.26
C ASN A 252 -15.22 -11.19 21.67
N ASN A 253 -14.62 -10.41 20.77
CA ASN A 253 -13.32 -9.76 20.93
C ASN A 253 -12.15 -10.75 21.15
N GLU A 254 -12.29 -11.99 20.65
CA GLU A 254 -11.21 -12.95 20.56
C GLU A 254 -10.10 -12.49 19.62
N GLU A 255 -8.87 -12.92 19.86
CA GLU A 255 -7.74 -12.61 19.00
C GLU A 255 -7.88 -13.21 17.59
N VAL A 256 -7.41 -12.49 16.59
CA VAL A 256 -7.22 -12.98 15.22
C VAL A 256 -5.79 -12.77 14.75
N SER A 257 -5.40 -13.46 13.70
CA SER A 257 -4.11 -13.25 13.04
C SER A 257 -4.33 -12.76 11.60
N PHE A 258 -3.42 -11.95 11.10
CA PHE A 258 -3.42 -11.49 9.71
C PHE A 258 -2.17 -11.94 8.98
N THR A 259 -2.34 -12.43 7.75
CA THR A 259 -1.21 -12.67 6.83
C THR A 259 -1.26 -11.64 5.72
N VAL A 260 -0.14 -10.99 5.49
CA VAL A 260 -0.05 -9.79 4.68
C VAL A 260 1.04 -9.92 3.62
N PRO A 261 0.68 -10.01 2.32
CA PRO A 261 1.65 -9.86 1.24
C PRO A 261 2.39 -8.53 1.38
N THR A 262 3.72 -8.58 1.49
CA THR A 262 4.49 -7.44 1.97
C THR A 262 5.68 -7.11 1.07
N GLY A 263 5.68 -5.92 0.46
CA GLY A 263 6.83 -5.30 -0.20
C GLY A 263 7.35 -4.11 0.62
N ASN A 264 6.81 -2.91 0.39
CA ASN A 264 7.21 -1.66 1.08
C ASN A 264 6.77 -1.55 2.55
N PHE A 265 6.30 -2.63 3.15
CA PHE A 265 5.85 -2.69 4.54
C PHE A 265 4.63 -1.81 4.88
N GLY A 266 4.04 -1.10 3.94
CA GLY A 266 2.95 -0.15 4.19
C GLY A 266 1.68 -0.80 4.73
N ASN A 267 1.23 -1.87 4.09
CA ASN A 267 0.03 -2.59 4.47
C ASN A 267 0.17 -3.17 5.88
N ILE A 268 1.22 -3.93 6.16
CA ILE A 268 1.40 -4.57 7.47
C ILE A 268 1.75 -3.55 8.57
N CYS A 269 2.36 -2.41 8.23
CA CYS A 269 2.54 -1.28 9.14
C CYS A 269 1.19 -0.74 9.64
N ALA A 270 0.19 -0.65 8.77
CA ALA A 270 -1.17 -0.29 9.19
C ALA A 270 -1.77 -1.33 10.14
N GLY A 271 -1.50 -2.62 9.94
CA GLY A 271 -1.87 -3.70 10.87
C GLY A 271 -1.16 -3.59 12.22
N HIS A 272 0.13 -3.25 12.21
CA HIS A 272 0.88 -2.95 13.42
C HIS A 272 0.23 -1.79 14.21
N ILE A 273 -0.08 -0.69 13.53
CA ILE A 273 -0.73 0.45 14.17
C ILE A 273 -2.11 0.08 14.70
N ALA A 274 -2.93 -0.66 13.95
CA ALA A 274 -4.22 -1.15 14.43
C ALA A 274 -4.07 -1.97 15.72
N ARG A 275 -3.06 -2.85 15.80
CA ARG A 275 -2.71 -3.59 17.02
C ARG A 275 -2.31 -2.65 18.16
N MET A 276 -1.48 -1.64 17.88
CA MET A 276 -1.09 -0.63 18.87
C MET A 276 -2.26 0.24 19.34
N MET A 277 -3.34 0.33 18.56
CA MET A 277 -4.60 0.99 18.92
C MET A 277 -5.54 0.11 19.78
N GLY A 278 -5.13 -1.11 20.11
CA GLY A 278 -5.90 -2.03 20.94
C GLY A 278 -6.70 -3.07 20.17
N LEU A 279 -6.54 -3.18 18.84
CA LEU A 279 -7.18 -4.27 18.07
C LEU A 279 -6.53 -5.61 18.47
N PRO A 280 -7.32 -6.64 18.90
CA PRO A 280 -6.78 -7.91 19.37
C PRO A 280 -6.21 -8.74 18.22
N ILE A 281 -4.98 -8.41 17.83
CA ILE A 281 -4.22 -9.12 16.80
C ILE A 281 -3.14 -9.96 17.47
N LYS A 282 -3.25 -11.28 17.37
CA LYS A 282 -2.26 -12.22 17.90
C LYS A 282 -0.98 -12.21 17.09
N ARG A 283 -1.13 -12.34 15.75
CA ARG A 283 0.00 -12.38 14.82
C ARG A 283 -0.22 -11.49 13.61
N LEU A 284 0.86 -10.84 13.20
CA LEU A 284 1.03 -10.20 11.90
C LEU A 284 2.09 -10.99 11.12
N VAL A 285 1.66 -11.75 10.13
CA VAL A 285 2.55 -12.61 9.36
C VAL A 285 3.00 -11.87 8.11
N VAL A 286 4.28 -11.54 8.06
CA VAL A 286 4.93 -10.91 6.90
C VAL A 286 5.13 -11.99 5.83
N ALA A 287 4.41 -11.89 4.72
CA ALA A 287 4.59 -12.78 3.57
C ALA A 287 5.39 -12.05 2.49
N THR A 288 6.60 -12.54 2.19
CA THR A 288 7.47 -12.02 1.14
C THR A 288 7.57 -13.00 -0.04
N ASN A 289 8.05 -12.50 -1.16
CA ASN A 289 8.51 -13.35 -2.27
C ASN A 289 10.01 -13.66 -2.14
N GLU A 290 10.70 -13.97 -3.24
CA GLU A 290 12.14 -14.23 -3.29
C GLU A 290 12.97 -13.04 -2.79
N ASN A 291 12.39 -11.81 -2.82
CA ASN A 291 12.98 -10.62 -2.22
C ASN A 291 12.68 -10.59 -0.71
N ASN A 292 13.32 -11.48 0.02
CA ASN A 292 12.98 -11.89 1.38
C ASN A 292 13.74 -11.13 2.49
N VAL A 293 14.20 -9.92 2.25
CA VAL A 293 14.97 -9.11 3.24
C VAL A 293 14.21 -8.93 4.55
N LEU A 294 12.89 -8.73 4.49
CA LEU A 294 12.06 -8.64 5.69
C LEU A 294 11.93 -9.97 6.42
N ASP A 295 11.78 -11.08 5.70
CA ASP A 295 11.74 -12.41 6.30
C ASP A 295 13.06 -12.74 7.00
N GLU A 296 14.20 -12.43 6.37
CA GLU A 296 15.52 -12.54 7.00
C GLU A 296 15.61 -11.72 8.29
N PHE A 297 15.12 -10.47 8.27
CA PHE A 297 15.09 -9.62 9.46
C PHE A 297 14.26 -10.22 10.60
N PHE A 298 13.03 -10.64 10.34
CA PHE A 298 12.15 -11.18 11.39
C PHE A 298 12.63 -12.52 11.95
N LYS A 299 13.50 -13.23 11.23
CA LYS A 299 14.14 -14.47 11.68
C LYS A 299 15.46 -14.25 12.43
N THR A 300 16.21 -13.20 12.09
CA THR A 300 17.61 -13.06 12.52
C THR A 300 17.95 -11.73 13.22
N GLY A 301 17.10 -10.73 13.11
CA GLY A 301 17.40 -9.35 13.53
C GLY A 301 18.30 -8.56 12.58
N MET A 302 18.78 -9.19 11.50
CA MET A 302 19.62 -8.54 10.49
C MET A 302 18.78 -7.91 9.40
N TYR A 303 18.89 -6.60 9.22
CA TYR A 303 18.29 -5.88 8.07
C TYR A 303 19.38 -5.44 7.11
N LYS A 304 19.42 -6.08 5.95
CA LYS A 304 20.40 -5.83 4.89
C LYS A 304 19.69 -5.74 3.55
N PRO A 305 19.23 -4.55 3.13
CA PRO A 305 18.69 -4.36 1.79
C PRO A 305 19.69 -4.79 0.71
N ARG A 306 19.18 -5.38 -0.37
CA ARG A 306 19.97 -5.72 -1.54
C ARG A 306 19.97 -4.52 -2.49
N ASP A 307 20.97 -4.41 -3.33
CA ASP A 307 21.01 -3.47 -4.45
C ASP A 307 20.04 -3.89 -5.57
N SER A 308 19.87 -3.04 -6.57
CA SER A 308 18.97 -3.29 -7.71
C SER A 308 19.38 -4.52 -8.54
N GLU A 309 20.68 -4.80 -8.66
CA GLU A 309 21.18 -5.94 -9.43
C GLU A 309 20.85 -7.29 -8.75
N ASN A 310 20.73 -7.28 -7.42
CA ASN A 310 20.43 -8.44 -6.58
C ASN A 310 18.94 -8.50 -6.17
N THR A 311 18.09 -7.64 -6.68
CA THR A 311 16.64 -7.66 -6.50
C THR A 311 16.02 -8.51 -7.62
N PHE A 312 15.28 -9.56 -7.25
CA PHE A 312 14.68 -10.49 -8.20
C PHE A 312 13.43 -9.89 -8.85
N HIS A 313 13.26 -10.12 -10.15
CA HIS A 313 11.98 -9.93 -10.83
C HIS A 313 11.14 -11.19 -10.69
N THR A 314 10.00 -11.09 -10.04
CA THR A 314 9.17 -12.24 -9.68
C THR A 314 7.80 -12.21 -10.31
N SER A 315 7.03 -13.30 -10.14
CA SER A 315 5.61 -13.35 -10.54
C SER A 315 4.66 -12.64 -9.56
N SER A 316 5.17 -12.11 -8.42
CA SER A 316 4.43 -11.21 -7.54
C SER A 316 5.11 -9.81 -7.46
N PRO A 317 5.12 -9.07 -8.57
CA PRO A 317 6.03 -7.93 -8.80
C PRO A 317 5.80 -6.73 -7.87
N SER A 318 4.63 -6.60 -7.25
CA SER A 318 4.38 -5.51 -6.29
C SER A 318 5.19 -5.67 -4.99
N MET A 319 5.79 -6.84 -4.78
CA MET A 319 6.66 -7.15 -3.65
C MET A 319 8.14 -7.29 -4.05
N ASP A 320 8.53 -6.95 -5.29
CA ASP A 320 9.92 -6.89 -5.75
C ASP A 320 10.63 -5.66 -5.14
N ILE A 321 10.77 -5.71 -3.83
CA ILE A 321 11.27 -4.61 -3.00
C ILE A 321 12.36 -5.15 -2.09
N SER A 322 13.52 -4.51 -2.12
CA SER A 322 14.62 -4.83 -1.24
C SER A 322 14.70 -3.89 -0.03
N LYS A 323 14.57 -2.58 -0.24
CA LYS A 323 14.52 -1.57 0.83
C LYS A 323 13.08 -1.17 1.09
N ALA A 324 12.46 -1.79 2.12
CA ALA A 324 11.06 -1.53 2.48
C ALA A 324 10.91 -0.18 3.18
N SER A 325 10.34 0.81 2.48
CA SER A 325 10.33 2.21 2.93
C SER A 325 9.55 2.45 4.24
N ASN A 326 8.44 1.75 4.49
CA ASN A 326 7.65 1.93 5.72
C ASN A 326 8.18 1.11 6.91
N PHE A 327 9.19 0.29 6.70
CA PHE A 327 9.81 -0.50 7.77
C PHE A 327 10.44 0.38 8.85
N GLU A 328 10.89 1.57 8.48
CA GLU A 328 11.40 2.60 9.37
C GLU A 328 10.41 2.94 10.49
N ARG A 329 9.09 3.01 10.19
CA ARG A 329 8.04 3.29 11.19
C ARG A 329 7.94 2.20 12.25
N PHE A 330 8.03 0.94 11.85
CA PHE A 330 8.01 -0.18 12.78
C PHE A 330 9.27 -0.21 13.65
N ILE A 331 10.46 -0.02 13.06
CA ILE A 331 11.70 0.03 13.82
C ILE A 331 11.68 1.20 14.82
N PHE A 332 11.13 2.35 14.43
CA PHE A 332 10.98 3.49 15.35
C PHE A 332 10.15 3.12 16.58
N ASP A 333 8.99 2.49 16.43
CA ASP A 333 8.18 2.01 17.56
C ASP A 333 8.91 0.92 18.35
N LEU A 334 9.57 -0.03 17.69
CA LEU A 334 10.29 -1.15 18.31
C LEU A 334 11.41 -0.68 19.25
N ILE A 335 12.13 0.40 18.86
CA ILE A 335 13.21 0.96 19.68
C ILE A 335 12.73 2.03 20.67
N GLY A 336 11.41 2.14 20.90
CA GLY A 336 10.81 3.08 21.85
C GLY A 336 10.76 4.52 21.37
N ARG A 337 10.70 4.73 20.06
CA ARG A 337 10.65 6.05 19.40
C ARG A 337 11.88 6.92 19.62
N ASP A 338 13.03 6.28 19.76
CA ASP A 338 14.34 6.93 19.89
C ASP A 338 14.86 7.35 18.50
N SER A 339 14.72 8.64 18.18
CA SER A 339 15.15 9.20 16.89
C SER A 339 16.68 9.19 16.72
N GLU A 340 17.48 9.33 17.78
CA GLU A 340 18.93 9.31 17.69
C GLU A 340 19.42 7.91 17.31
N LYS A 341 18.88 6.90 17.98
CA LYS A 341 19.14 5.50 17.66
C LYS A 341 18.68 5.14 16.25
N LEU A 342 17.49 5.58 15.84
CA LEU A 342 16.99 5.36 14.49
C LEU A 342 17.90 5.98 13.42
N ASN A 343 18.34 7.22 13.64
CA ASN A 343 19.26 7.91 12.71
C ASN A 343 20.58 7.14 12.55
N ALA A 344 21.12 6.60 13.62
CA ALA A 344 22.33 5.77 13.55
C ALA A 344 22.13 4.51 12.69
N LEU A 345 21.00 3.80 12.86
CA LEU A 345 20.64 2.62 12.08
C LEU A 345 20.45 2.98 10.59
N TRP A 346 19.67 4.02 10.30
CA TRP A 346 19.36 4.40 8.92
C TRP A 346 20.54 5.01 8.17
N LYS A 347 21.45 5.70 8.87
CA LYS A 347 22.70 6.17 8.29
C LYS A 347 23.52 5.03 7.68
N SER A 348 23.57 3.87 8.34
CA SER A 348 24.20 2.67 7.79
C SER A 348 23.50 2.19 6.54
N ILE A 349 22.15 2.12 6.56
CA ILE A 349 21.33 1.68 5.41
C ILE A 349 21.51 2.63 4.21
N ASP A 350 21.50 3.94 4.44
CA ASP A 350 21.64 4.95 3.38
C ASP A 350 23.03 4.93 2.72
N GLN A 351 24.03 4.38 3.41
CA GLN A 351 25.39 4.12 2.91
C GLN A 351 25.54 2.74 2.26
N GLY A 352 24.44 1.99 2.04
CA GLY A 352 24.48 0.64 1.48
C GLY A 352 24.90 -0.45 2.46
N GLY A 353 24.87 -0.15 3.77
CA GLY A 353 25.22 -1.09 4.84
C GLY A 353 24.01 -1.86 5.38
N ASN A 354 24.10 -2.26 6.62
CA ASN A 354 23.08 -3.03 7.34
C ASN A 354 23.05 -2.67 8.82
N PHE A 355 22.05 -3.19 9.54
CA PHE A 355 22.06 -3.20 11.00
C PHE A 355 21.56 -4.55 11.54
N ASN A 356 21.93 -4.86 12.79
CA ASN A 356 21.54 -6.08 13.49
C ASN A 356 21.04 -5.79 14.90
N LEU A 357 19.72 -5.83 15.08
CA LEU A 357 19.08 -5.57 16.38
C LEU A 357 19.27 -6.70 17.40
N ASN A 358 19.67 -7.90 16.96
CA ASN A 358 19.98 -9.01 17.86
C ASN A 358 21.19 -8.69 18.75
N GLN A 359 22.21 -8.05 18.17
CA GLN A 359 23.40 -7.62 18.91
C GLN A 359 23.11 -6.55 19.97
N GLU A 360 22.00 -5.83 19.85
CA GLU A 360 21.60 -4.76 20.75
C GLU A 360 20.58 -5.19 21.82
N GLY A 361 20.20 -6.47 21.85
CA GLY A 361 19.18 -6.98 22.78
C GLY A 361 17.77 -6.47 22.55
N VAL A 362 17.52 -5.84 21.38
CA VAL A 362 16.20 -5.28 21.01
C VAL A 362 15.36 -6.29 20.25
N PHE A 363 16.00 -7.25 19.56
CA PHE A 363 15.33 -8.20 18.68
C PHE A 363 14.26 -9.04 19.43
N GLU A 364 14.51 -9.44 20.67
CA GLU A 364 13.56 -10.22 21.47
C GLU A 364 12.21 -9.51 21.66
N LYS A 365 12.20 -8.16 21.67
CA LYS A 365 10.98 -7.36 21.77
C LYS A 365 10.05 -7.51 20.56
N ILE A 366 10.53 -7.99 19.41
CA ILE A 366 9.71 -8.24 18.23
C ILE A 366 8.56 -9.20 18.55
N LYS A 367 8.77 -10.16 19.45
CA LYS A 367 7.75 -11.11 19.90
C LYS A 367 6.55 -10.40 20.54
N ASP A 368 6.79 -9.31 21.28
CA ASP A 368 5.74 -8.53 21.94
C ASP A 368 4.84 -7.80 20.95
N PHE A 369 5.36 -7.54 19.73
CA PHE A 369 4.60 -6.94 18.62
C PHE A 369 3.87 -7.97 17.75
N GLY A 370 4.02 -9.27 18.04
CA GLY A 370 3.29 -10.35 17.36
C GLY A 370 3.71 -10.61 15.92
N PHE A 371 4.88 -10.17 15.48
CA PHE A 371 5.37 -10.42 14.13
C PHE A 371 5.95 -11.82 13.96
N THR A 372 5.61 -12.44 12.83
CA THR A 372 6.26 -13.63 12.26
C THR A 372 6.40 -13.44 10.74
N SER A 373 7.15 -14.29 10.07
CA SER A 373 7.40 -14.12 8.65
C SER A 373 7.60 -15.43 7.89
N SER A 374 7.37 -15.36 6.59
CA SER A 374 7.63 -16.45 5.64
C SER A 374 7.97 -15.85 4.27
N SER A 375 8.77 -16.56 3.48
CA SER A 375 9.07 -16.21 2.09
C SER A 375 8.60 -17.32 1.14
N SER A 376 8.26 -16.94 -0.08
CA SER A 376 7.77 -17.86 -1.11
C SER A 376 8.60 -17.78 -2.38
N THR A 377 8.67 -18.91 -3.08
CA THR A 377 9.22 -19.02 -4.43
C THR A 377 8.10 -19.04 -5.48
N HIS A 378 8.44 -18.80 -6.76
CA HIS A 378 7.49 -18.92 -7.86
C HIS A 378 6.78 -20.29 -7.87
N LYS A 379 7.54 -21.38 -7.67
CA LYS A 379 6.97 -22.74 -7.63
C LYS A 379 5.92 -22.90 -6.52
N GLU A 380 6.16 -22.33 -5.35
CA GLU A 380 5.20 -22.37 -4.24
C GLU A 380 3.96 -21.51 -4.55
N ARG A 381 4.12 -20.34 -5.16
CA ARG A 381 2.97 -19.52 -5.60
C ARG A 381 2.06 -20.29 -6.55
N ILE A 382 2.63 -20.90 -7.59
CA ILE A 382 1.87 -21.74 -8.55
C ILE A 382 1.19 -22.90 -7.85
N HIS A 383 1.88 -23.55 -6.90
CA HIS A 383 1.30 -24.63 -6.09
C HIS A 383 0.09 -24.14 -5.28
N TYR A 384 0.20 -23.02 -4.55
CA TYR A 384 -0.90 -22.53 -3.69
C TYR A 384 -2.08 -21.98 -4.51
N ILE A 385 -1.86 -21.35 -5.65
CA ILE A 385 -2.95 -20.98 -6.57
C ILE A 385 -3.74 -22.24 -6.97
N LYS A 386 -3.04 -23.29 -7.39
CA LYS A 386 -3.65 -24.56 -7.80
C LYS A 386 -4.35 -25.26 -6.64
N GLU A 387 -3.75 -25.31 -5.47
CA GLU A 387 -4.30 -25.96 -4.29
C GLU A 387 -5.59 -25.29 -3.84
N ILE A 388 -5.61 -23.98 -3.67
CA ILE A 388 -6.78 -23.19 -3.25
C ILE A 388 -7.92 -23.35 -4.27
N TYR A 389 -7.59 -23.30 -5.57
CA TYR A 389 -8.59 -23.53 -6.62
C TYR A 389 -9.18 -24.96 -6.56
N ASN A 390 -8.34 -25.98 -6.41
CA ASN A 390 -8.81 -27.37 -6.39
C ASN A 390 -9.71 -27.66 -5.18
N GLN A 391 -9.32 -27.16 -4.00
CA GLN A 391 -10.02 -27.43 -2.75
C GLN A 391 -11.29 -26.58 -2.57
N TYR A 392 -11.21 -25.27 -2.91
CA TYR A 392 -12.26 -24.31 -2.55
C TYR A 392 -12.90 -23.61 -3.77
N LYS A 393 -12.43 -23.87 -5.00
CA LYS A 393 -12.88 -23.20 -6.22
C LYS A 393 -12.70 -21.68 -6.20
N ILE A 394 -11.74 -21.20 -5.42
CA ILE A 394 -11.37 -19.79 -5.33
C ILE A 394 -10.08 -19.57 -6.16
N ILE A 395 -10.12 -18.66 -7.10
CA ILE A 395 -8.92 -18.22 -7.82
C ILE A 395 -8.35 -17.03 -7.05
N ILE A 396 -7.08 -17.13 -6.65
CA ILE A 396 -6.31 -16.08 -5.96
C ILE A 396 -5.18 -15.58 -6.86
N ASP A 397 -4.76 -14.34 -6.66
CA ASP A 397 -3.59 -13.78 -7.37
C ASP A 397 -2.26 -14.25 -6.75
N THR A 398 -1.17 -13.93 -7.44
CA THR A 398 0.18 -14.37 -7.06
C THR A 398 0.64 -13.84 -5.70
N HIS A 399 0.30 -12.61 -5.35
CA HIS A 399 0.65 -12.02 -4.04
C HIS A 399 -0.16 -12.66 -2.92
N THR A 400 -1.45 -12.87 -3.15
CA THR A 400 -2.33 -13.58 -2.20
C THR A 400 -1.85 -15.03 -2.00
N ALA A 401 -1.27 -15.66 -3.02
CA ALA A 401 -0.67 -16.99 -2.90
C ALA A 401 0.54 -17.01 -1.94
N ASP A 402 1.41 -15.99 -1.99
CA ASP A 402 2.46 -15.80 -0.99
C ASP A 402 1.87 -15.67 0.42
N GLY A 403 0.75 -14.94 0.55
CA GLY A 403 -0.01 -14.84 1.79
C GLY A 403 -0.55 -16.19 2.27
N PHE A 404 -1.11 -17.02 1.40
CA PHE A 404 -1.62 -18.35 1.77
C PHE A 404 -0.51 -19.30 2.24
N LYS A 405 0.64 -19.32 1.54
CA LYS A 405 1.81 -20.09 1.97
C LYS A 405 2.20 -19.73 3.40
N ALA A 406 2.36 -18.44 3.67
CA ALA A 406 2.70 -17.95 5.00
C ALA A 406 1.58 -18.23 6.03
N ALA A 407 0.31 -18.14 5.64
CA ALA A 407 -0.81 -18.48 6.51
C ALA A 407 -0.77 -19.94 6.95
N TYR A 408 -0.57 -20.89 6.04
CA TYR A 408 -0.52 -22.31 6.38
C TYR A 408 0.66 -22.68 7.30
N GLU A 409 1.79 -21.95 7.20
CA GLU A 409 2.94 -22.15 8.10
C GLU A 409 2.71 -21.59 9.52
N HIS A 410 1.84 -20.58 9.67
CA HIS A 410 1.66 -19.85 10.91
C HIS A 410 0.24 -19.93 11.50
N MET A 411 -0.65 -20.74 10.91
CA MET A 411 -1.99 -20.95 11.46
C MET A 411 -1.93 -21.57 12.87
N ASP A 412 -2.87 -21.13 13.68
CA ASP A 412 -3.15 -21.68 15.01
C ASP A 412 -4.57 -22.27 14.99
N GLU A 413 -4.76 -23.47 15.50
CA GLU A 413 -6.07 -24.17 15.47
C GLU A 413 -7.20 -23.36 16.15
N ASN A 414 -6.85 -22.54 17.13
CA ASN A 414 -7.82 -21.82 17.96
C ASN A 414 -7.92 -20.32 17.61
N VAL A 415 -7.18 -19.84 16.60
CA VAL A 415 -7.14 -18.44 16.22
C VAL A 415 -7.41 -18.27 14.73
N SER A 416 -8.42 -17.48 14.41
CA SER A 416 -8.76 -17.21 13.02
C SER A 416 -7.64 -16.46 12.30
N MET A 417 -7.26 -16.97 11.11
CA MET A 417 -6.30 -16.36 10.21
C MET A 417 -7.02 -15.64 9.08
N ILE A 418 -6.68 -14.38 8.87
CA ILE A 418 -7.22 -13.54 7.80
C ILE A 418 -6.09 -13.25 6.81
N VAL A 419 -6.21 -13.77 5.60
CA VAL A 419 -5.29 -13.49 4.49
C VAL A 419 -5.78 -12.25 3.75
N LEU A 420 -4.91 -11.26 3.57
CA LEU A 420 -5.27 -10.07 2.80
C LEU A 420 -5.12 -10.33 1.29
N GLU A 421 -6.22 -10.20 0.54
CA GLU A 421 -6.20 -10.22 -0.92
C GLU A 421 -5.81 -8.84 -1.44
N THR A 422 -4.65 -8.75 -2.09
CA THR A 422 -4.06 -7.46 -2.48
C THR A 422 -4.27 -7.10 -3.93
N ALA A 423 -4.66 -8.04 -4.77
CA ALA A 423 -5.01 -7.82 -6.17
C ALA A 423 -6.02 -8.87 -6.68
N LEU A 424 -6.75 -8.55 -7.76
CA LEU A 424 -7.55 -9.57 -8.44
C LEU A 424 -6.68 -10.38 -9.41
N PRO A 425 -6.98 -11.69 -9.56
CA PRO A 425 -6.19 -12.61 -10.39
C PRO A 425 -6.02 -12.18 -11.86
N THR A 426 -6.99 -11.45 -12.40
CA THR A 426 -6.95 -10.98 -13.80
C THR A 426 -5.75 -10.09 -14.14
N LYS A 427 -5.11 -9.50 -13.14
CA LYS A 427 -3.90 -8.68 -13.34
C LYS A 427 -2.65 -9.53 -13.62
N PHE A 428 -2.69 -10.82 -13.27
CA PHE A 428 -1.58 -11.77 -13.34
C PHE A 428 -1.98 -13.04 -14.09
N GLU A 429 -2.71 -12.87 -15.21
CA GLU A 429 -3.33 -13.94 -16.00
C GLU A 429 -2.35 -15.08 -16.33
N ASP A 430 -1.12 -14.77 -16.73
CA ASP A 430 -0.14 -15.77 -17.16
C ASP A 430 0.16 -16.79 -16.03
N SER A 431 0.40 -16.32 -14.81
CA SER A 431 0.65 -17.21 -13.65
C SER A 431 -0.60 -18.01 -13.25
N ILE A 432 -1.79 -17.44 -13.42
CA ILE A 432 -3.03 -18.14 -13.14
C ILE A 432 -3.22 -19.28 -14.16
N VAL A 433 -3.01 -18.99 -15.45
CA VAL A 433 -3.10 -20.01 -16.52
C VAL A 433 -2.04 -21.10 -16.31
N GLU A 434 -0.81 -20.76 -15.93
CA GLU A 434 0.23 -21.71 -15.57
C GLU A 434 -0.22 -22.66 -14.45
N ALA A 435 -0.86 -22.10 -13.41
CA ALA A 435 -1.27 -22.88 -12.23
C ALA A 435 -2.46 -23.81 -12.49
N ILE A 436 -3.51 -23.33 -13.16
CA ILE A 436 -4.80 -24.01 -13.26
C ILE A 436 -5.30 -24.22 -14.69
N ASN A 437 -4.54 -23.85 -15.70
CA ASN A 437 -4.89 -23.94 -17.12
C ASN A 437 -6.25 -23.27 -17.46
N GLN A 438 -6.60 -22.20 -16.74
CA GLN A 438 -7.82 -21.41 -16.96
C GLN A 438 -7.49 -19.94 -16.80
N LYS A 439 -8.15 -19.11 -17.63
CA LYS A 439 -8.08 -17.66 -17.48
C LYS A 439 -8.95 -17.21 -16.30
N PRO A 440 -8.48 -16.27 -15.47
CA PRO A 440 -9.31 -15.67 -14.45
C PRO A 440 -10.43 -14.84 -15.08
N GLU A 441 -11.56 -14.76 -14.39
CA GLU A 441 -12.68 -13.92 -14.80
C GLU A 441 -12.29 -12.44 -14.76
N ARG A 442 -12.62 -11.71 -15.82
CA ARG A 442 -12.45 -10.25 -15.89
C ARG A 442 -13.79 -9.57 -15.62
N PRO A 443 -13.79 -8.48 -14.83
CA PRO A 443 -14.97 -7.62 -14.74
C PRO A 443 -15.46 -7.18 -16.12
N GLU A 444 -16.78 -7.16 -16.33
CA GLU A 444 -17.39 -6.88 -17.65
C GLU A 444 -16.88 -5.56 -18.27
N SER A 445 -16.79 -4.51 -17.44
CA SER A 445 -16.31 -3.19 -17.87
C SER A 445 -14.83 -3.16 -18.28
N LEU A 446 -14.04 -4.20 -17.96
CA LEU A 446 -12.61 -4.30 -18.24
C LEU A 446 -12.26 -5.35 -19.30
N LYS A 447 -13.27 -6.03 -19.88
CA LYS A 447 -13.05 -7.07 -20.91
C LYS A 447 -12.37 -6.56 -22.19
N HIS A 448 -12.57 -5.29 -22.52
CA HIS A 448 -12.07 -4.67 -23.75
C HIS A 448 -11.05 -3.56 -23.47
N LEU A 449 -10.48 -3.54 -22.28
CA LEU A 449 -9.60 -2.46 -21.81
C LEU A 449 -8.41 -2.23 -22.78
N GLU A 450 -7.79 -3.30 -23.26
CA GLU A 450 -6.63 -3.24 -24.17
C GLU A 450 -6.99 -2.73 -25.57
N ASN A 451 -8.29 -2.66 -25.93
CA ASN A 451 -8.78 -2.14 -27.20
C ASN A 451 -9.15 -0.64 -27.14
N LEU A 452 -9.12 -0.05 -25.94
CA LEU A 452 -9.40 1.39 -25.80
C LEU A 452 -8.25 2.22 -26.37
N PRO A 453 -8.52 3.46 -26.85
CA PRO A 453 -7.47 4.40 -27.24
C PRO A 453 -6.47 4.61 -26.09
N GLN A 454 -5.19 4.49 -26.39
CA GLN A 454 -4.13 4.65 -25.40
C GLN A 454 -3.37 5.96 -25.63
N ARG A 455 -3.15 6.72 -24.56
CA ARG A 455 -2.46 8.00 -24.55
C ARG A 455 -1.23 7.94 -23.64
N PHE A 456 -0.06 8.01 -24.21
CA PHE A 456 1.22 8.06 -23.51
C PHE A 456 2.29 8.65 -24.42
N GLU A 457 3.34 9.23 -23.82
CA GLU A 457 4.50 9.72 -24.54
C GLU A 457 5.73 8.82 -24.27
N VAL A 458 6.48 8.53 -25.32
CA VAL A 458 7.72 7.75 -25.19
C VAL A 458 8.91 8.70 -25.12
N LEU A 459 9.64 8.66 -24.02
CA LEU A 459 10.80 9.49 -23.77
C LEU A 459 12.06 8.64 -23.59
N ASP A 460 13.22 9.19 -24.00
CA ASP A 460 14.50 8.59 -23.66
C ASP A 460 14.79 8.79 -22.17
N ASN A 461 15.61 7.91 -21.58
CA ASN A 461 16.05 7.96 -20.19
C ASN A 461 16.92 9.20 -19.92
N GLN A 462 16.31 10.38 -19.87
CA GLN A 462 16.97 11.66 -19.64
C GLN A 462 16.11 12.57 -18.77
N VAL A 463 16.65 13.00 -17.64
CA VAL A 463 15.98 13.88 -16.66
C VAL A 463 15.42 15.15 -17.29
N GLU A 464 16.23 15.81 -18.13
CA GLU A 464 15.83 17.09 -18.75
C GLU A 464 14.68 16.98 -19.75
N LYS A 465 14.51 15.82 -20.40
CA LYS A 465 13.33 15.58 -21.25
C LYS A 465 12.04 15.52 -20.43
N VAL A 466 12.11 14.87 -19.27
CA VAL A 466 10.95 14.79 -18.36
C VAL A 466 10.64 16.16 -17.77
N LYS A 467 11.65 16.91 -17.31
CA LYS A 467 11.46 18.30 -16.82
C LYS A 467 10.86 19.21 -17.89
N THR A 468 11.33 19.10 -19.12
CA THR A 468 10.80 19.88 -20.26
C THR A 468 9.34 19.54 -20.52
N PHE A 469 8.99 18.24 -20.51
CA PHE A 469 7.60 17.80 -20.68
C PHE A 469 6.71 18.37 -19.57
N ILE A 470 7.14 18.30 -18.30
CA ILE A 470 6.38 18.87 -17.18
C ILE A 470 6.15 20.37 -17.39
N ARG A 471 7.20 21.16 -17.70
CA ARG A 471 7.05 22.62 -17.96
C ARG A 471 6.06 22.96 -19.06
N GLN A 472 5.89 22.11 -20.06
CA GLN A 472 5.00 22.35 -21.20
C GLN A 472 3.54 22.01 -20.92
N ASN A 473 3.25 21.27 -19.84
CA ASN A 473 1.94 20.72 -19.56
C ASN A 473 1.38 21.17 -18.18
N VAL A 474 2.00 22.18 -17.56
CA VAL A 474 1.58 22.79 -16.29
C VAL A 474 1.13 24.22 -16.51
#